data_ff90de36ffda8ef6885c6fdc1d70f7f6
#
_entry.id   ff90de36ffda8ef6885c6fdc1d70f7f6
#
_cell.length_a   1.000
_cell.length_b   1.000
_cell.length_c   1.000
_cell.angle_alpha   90.00
_cell.angle_beta   90.00
_cell.angle_gamma   90.00
#
_symmetry.space_group_name_H-M   'P 1'
#
loop_
_entity.id
_entity.type
_entity.pdbx_description
1 polymer ?
#
loop_
_entity_poly.entity_id
_entity_poly.type
_entity_poly.pdbx_seq_one_letter_code
_entity_poly.pdbx_strand_id
1 'polypeptide(L)'
;DKYPALCSDRYLIVSEAIKLCKKLNTKYISHGCTGMGNDQVRFDLSIQAFGKYKTITPIREIQNKVNDVRGYEQKYLEEKGFKVSSIHSKYSINENLMGATVSGSEIDEWKEPSKESYILCNTPDKYPSKLKKIVIEFSKGEAKKIDGVAIKGPELLRMLNKLGGKYGIGREIFASD
;
A
#
# COMPACT_ATOMS: atom_id res chain seq x y z
N ASP A 1 -7.77 14.77 10.31
CA ASP A 1 -7.33 14.73 8.92
C ASP A 1 -8.00 13.57 8.21
N LYS A 2 -8.80 13.86 7.18
CA LYS A 2 -9.60 12.86 6.46
C LYS A 2 -8.90 12.29 5.22
N TYR A 3 -7.66 12.71 4.94
CA TYR A 3 -6.92 12.21 3.80
C TYR A 3 -6.22 10.89 4.14
N PRO A 4 -6.42 9.82 3.36
CA PRO A 4 -5.77 8.54 3.65
C PRO A 4 -4.26 8.65 3.42
N ALA A 5 -3.51 8.71 4.50
CA ALA A 5 -2.05 8.83 4.50
C ALA A 5 -1.35 7.71 3.69
N LEU A 6 -1.97 6.54 3.60
CA LEU A 6 -1.53 5.42 2.77
C LEU A 6 -1.34 5.75 1.28
N CYS A 7 -2.14 6.68 0.76
CA CYS A 7 -2.08 7.04 -0.66
C CYS A 7 -1.07 8.14 -0.96
N SER A 8 -0.52 8.82 0.07
CA SER A 8 0.46 9.91 -0.11
C SER A 8 1.83 9.41 -0.52
N ASP A 9 2.13 8.14 -0.32
CA ASP A 9 3.39 7.53 -0.74
C ASP A 9 3.60 7.59 -2.26
N ARG A 10 2.52 7.63 -3.09
CA ARG A 10 2.62 7.75 -4.54
C ARG A 10 3.36 9.02 -4.95
N TYR A 11 3.12 10.13 -4.25
CA TYR A 11 3.84 11.39 -4.50
C TYR A 11 5.32 11.30 -4.14
N LEU A 12 5.65 10.61 -3.06
CA LEU A 12 7.04 10.36 -2.66
C LEU A 12 7.75 9.46 -3.66
N ILE A 13 7.09 8.38 -4.12
CA ILE A 13 7.62 7.46 -5.13
C ILE A 13 7.95 8.24 -6.42
N VAL A 14 7.02 9.08 -6.89
CA VAL A 14 7.26 9.90 -8.09
C VAL A 14 8.43 10.86 -7.87
N SER A 15 8.49 11.53 -6.71
CA SER A 15 9.60 12.44 -6.40
C SER A 15 10.95 11.75 -6.47
N GLU A 16 11.08 10.55 -5.90
CA GLU A 16 12.31 9.76 -5.97
C GLU A 16 12.60 9.26 -7.38
N ALA A 17 11.58 8.81 -8.13
CA ALA A 17 11.73 8.43 -9.52
C ALA A 17 12.24 9.60 -10.39
N ILE A 18 11.74 10.82 -10.19
CA ILE A 18 12.22 12.03 -10.87
C ILE A 18 13.68 12.34 -10.54
N LYS A 19 14.10 12.19 -9.28
CA LYS A 19 15.52 12.35 -8.91
C LYS A 19 16.39 11.34 -9.67
N LEU A 20 15.94 10.10 -9.76
CA LEU A 20 16.62 9.05 -10.50
C LEU A 20 16.67 9.37 -12.01
N CYS A 21 15.56 9.82 -12.59
CA CYS A 21 15.51 10.25 -13.99
C CYS A 21 16.53 11.34 -14.31
N LYS A 22 16.65 12.33 -13.44
CA LYS A 22 17.67 13.38 -13.57
C LYS A 22 19.09 12.82 -13.50
N LYS A 23 19.36 11.92 -12.56
CA LYS A 23 20.66 11.25 -12.42
C LYS A 23 21.03 10.41 -13.65
N LEU A 24 20.05 9.73 -14.25
CA LEU A 24 20.23 8.88 -15.43
C LEU A 24 20.08 9.62 -16.77
N ASN A 25 19.84 10.92 -16.73
CA ASN A 25 19.58 11.76 -17.91
C ASN A 25 18.48 11.18 -18.82
N THR A 26 17.40 10.70 -18.23
CA THR A 26 16.22 10.18 -18.93
C THR A 26 14.97 11.01 -18.66
N LYS A 27 14.02 10.99 -19.58
CA LYS A 27 12.69 11.61 -19.42
C LYS A 27 11.57 10.58 -19.46
N TYR A 28 11.89 9.31 -19.34
CA TYR A 28 10.91 8.22 -19.38
C TYR A 28 10.70 7.64 -17.99
N ILE A 29 9.43 7.50 -17.60
CA ILE A 29 9.00 6.85 -16.35
C ILE A 29 7.97 5.80 -16.71
N SER A 30 8.12 4.58 -16.19
CA SER A 30 7.14 3.52 -16.35
C SER A 30 6.45 3.19 -15.03
N HIS A 31 5.15 2.92 -15.09
CA HIS A 31 4.40 2.39 -13.94
C HIS A 31 3.34 1.38 -14.39
N GLY A 32 2.96 0.49 -13.47
CA GLY A 32 2.01 -0.58 -13.71
C GLY A 32 0.55 -0.28 -13.33
N CYS A 33 0.17 0.99 -13.18
CA CYS A 33 -1.21 1.31 -12.86
C CYS A 33 -2.13 1.06 -14.05
N THR A 34 -3.30 0.49 -13.76
CA THR A 34 -4.39 0.33 -14.73
C THR A 34 -4.93 1.69 -15.17
N GLY A 35 -5.73 1.74 -16.23
CA GLY A 35 -6.45 2.95 -16.68
C GLY A 35 -7.65 3.32 -15.80
N MET A 36 -7.88 2.58 -14.70
CA MET A 36 -9.00 2.77 -13.77
C MET A 36 -8.47 2.91 -12.34
N GLY A 37 -9.15 3.70 -11.54
CA GLY A 37 -8.81 3.91 -10.14
C GLY A 37 -7.92 5.13 -9.87
N ASN A 38 -7.70 5.40 -8.59
CA ASN A 38 -7.10 6.66 -8.14
C ASN A 38 -5.58 6.70 -8.24
N ASP A 39 -4.90 5.54 -8.22
CA ASP A 39 -3.44 5.52 -8.21
C ASP A 39 -2.85 6.03 -9.53
N GLN A 40 -3.48 5.71 -10.67
CA GLN A 40 -3.05 6.26 -11.95
C GLN A 40 -3.08 7.79 -11.96
N VAL A 41 -4.17 8.37 -11.43
CA VAL A 41 -4.34 9.83 -11.37
C VAL A 41 -3.23 10.44 -10.51
N ARG A 42 -2.94 9.84 -9.36
CA ARG A 42 -1.86 10.32 -8.46
C ARG A 42 -0.50 10.26 -9.14
N PHE A 43 -0.17 9.16 -9.83
CA PHE A 43 1.09 9.04 -10.56
C PHE A 43 1.15 10.02 -11.72
N ASP A 44 0.14 10.05 -12.59
CA ASP A 44 0.15 10.89 -13.79
C ASP A 44 0.22 12.38 -13.46
N LEU A 45 -0.62 12.86 -12.53
CA LEU A 45 -0.60 14.27 -12.11
C LEU A 45 0.70 14.65 -11.42
N SER A 46 1.24 13.76 -10.57
CA SER A 46 2.52 14.01 -9.90
C SER A 46 3.66 14.08 -10.90
N ILE A 47 3.72 13.19 -11.87
CA ILE A 47 4.74 13.21 -12.92
C ILE A 47 4.64 14.50 -13.74
N GLN A 48 3.42 14.90 -14.14
CA GLN A 48 3.19 16.14 -14.90
C GLN A 48 3.63 17.38 -14.10
N ALA A 49 3.40 17.41 -12.80
CA ALA A 49 3.79 18.52 -11.94
C ALA A 49 5.32 18.73 -11.87
N PHE A 50 6.10 17.68 -12.06
CA PHE A 50 7.57 17.76 -12.10
C PHE A 50 8.15 18.17 -13.44
N GLY A 51 7.33 18.24 -14.51
CA GLY A 51 7.76 18.71 -15.83
C GLY A 51 7.44 17.77 -16.99
N LYS A 52 8.16 17.92 -18.09
CA LYS A 52 7.92 17.18 -19.34
C LYS A 52 8.56 15.78 -19.30
N TYR A 53 7.99 14.87 -18.55
CA TYR A 53 8.34 13.45 -18.55
C TYR A 53 7.34 12.65 -19.39
N LYS A 54 7.81 11.59 -20.04
CA LYS A 54 6.99 10.66 -20.81
C LYS A 54 6.67 9.45 -19.95
N THR A 55 5.39 9.16 -19.79
CA THR A 55 4.92 8.00 -19.02
C THR A 55 4.70 6.81 -19.96
N ILE A 56 5.22 5.64 -19.56
CA ILE A 56 5.01 4.35 -20.21
C ILE A 56 4.16 3.50 -19.30
N THR A 57 3.00 3.05 -19.78
CA THR A 57 1.97 2.37 -18.97
C THR A 57 1.59 1.03 -19.61
N PRO A 58 2.44 -0.02 -19.50
CA PRO A 58 2.21 -1.29 -20.18
C PRO A 58 0.88 -1.96 -19.82
N ILE A 59 0.43 -1.83 -18.57
CA ILE A 59 -0.81 -2.44 -18.12
C ILE A 59 -2.03 -1.82 -18.82
N ARG A 60 -2.01 -0.52 -19.11
CA ARG A 60 -3.09 0.12 -19.91
C ARG A 60 -3.14 -0.40 -21.33
N GLU A 61 -1.99 -0.69 -21.92
CA GLU A 61 -1.92 -1.30 -23.26
C GLU A 61 -2.49 -2.74 -23.24
N ILE A 62 -2.23 -3.50 -22.17
CA ILE A 62 -2.79 -4.83 -21.95
C ILE A 62 -4.31 -4.74 -21.76
N GLN A 63 -4.81 -3.80 -20.95
CA GLN A 63 -6.25 -3.58 -20.74
C GLN A 63 -7.02 -3.35 -22.05
N ASN A 64 -6.40 -2.70 -23.03
CA ASN A 64 -7.03 -2.48 -24.32
C ASN A 64 -7.12 -3.76 -25.18
N LYS A 65 -6.45 -4.84 -24.79
CA LYS A 65 -6.34 -6.09 -25.56
C LYS A 65 -7.06 -7.27 -24.90
N VAL A 66 -7.24 -7.22 -23.56
CA VAL A 66 -7.81 -8.33 -22.80
C VAL A 66 -8.86 -7.82 -21.80
N ASN A 67 -9.94 -8.60 -21.62
CA ASN A 67 -11.01 -8.26 -20.67
C ASN A 67 -10.61 -8.56 -19.21
N ASP A 68 -9.87 -9.64 -18.99
CA ASP A 68 -9.37 -10.05 -17.69
C ASP A 68 -7.86 -9.78 -17.57
N VAL A 69 -7.51 -8.57 -17.14
CA VAL A 69 -6.12 -8.15 -16.99
C VAL A 69 -5.41 -8.96 -15.92
N ARG A 70 -6.07 -9.22 -14.76
CA ARG A 70 -5.44 -9.97 -13.65
C ARG A 70 -5.15 -11.41 -14.03
N GLY A 71 -6.10 -12.09 -14.68
CA GLY A 71 -5.87 -13.44 -15.16
C GLY A 71 -4.75 -13.50 -16.21
N TYR A 72 -4.68 -12.52 -17.10
CA TYR A 72 -3.58 -12.40 -18.06
C TYR A 72 -2.22 -12.21 -17.36
N GLU A 73 -2.13 -11.29 -16.39
CA GLU A 73 -0.90 -11.03 -15.63
C GLU A 73 -0.44 -12.27 -14.85
N GLN A 74 -1.37 -12.94 -14.18
CA GLN A 74 -1.09 -14.16 -13.43
C GLN A 74 -0.51 -15.24 -14.36
N LYS A 75 -1.20 -15.53 -15.46
CA LYS A 75 -0.76 -16.52 -16.45
C LYS A 75 0.63 -16.18 -17.00
N TYR A 76 0.85 -14.92 -17.37
CA TYR A 76 2.14 -14.45 -17.87
C TYR A 76 3.27 -14.67 -16.87
N LEU A 77 3.03 -14.36 -15.58
CA LEU A 77 4.02 -14.57 -14.52
C LEU A 77 4.30 -16.04 -14.28
N GLU A 78 3.26 -16.89 -14.26
CA GLU A 78 3.38 -18.35 -14.10
C GLU A 78 4.18 -18.97 -15.27
N GLU A 79 3.92 -18.55 -16.49
CA GLU A 79 4.68 -18.98 -17.69
C GLU A 79 6.17 -18.57 -17.62
N LYS A 80 6.48 -17.50 -16.86
CA LYS A 80 7.87 -17.07 -16.59
C LYS A 80 8.48 -17.72 -15.35
N GLY A 81 7.77 -18.65 -14.69
CA GLY A 81 8.26 -19.39 -13.52
C GLY A 81 8.07 -18.67 -12.19
N PHE A 82 7.32 -17.56 -12.15
CA PHE A 82 6.99 -16.87 -10.91
C PHE A 82 5.76 -17.47 -10.24
N LYS A 83 5.80 -17.58 -8.90
CA LYS A 83 4.62 -17.98 -8.12
C LYS A 83 3.80 -16.74 -7.76
N VAL A 84 2.52 -16.76 -8.08
CA VAL A 84 1.58 -15.68 -7.73
C VAL A 84 0.78 -16.11 -6.50
N SER A 85 0.69 -15.23 -5.50
CA SER A 85 -0.10 -15.47 -4.30
C SER A 85 -1.59 -15.33 -4.60
N SER A 86 -2.39 -16.29 -4.14
CA SER A 86 -3.86 -16.27 -4.28
C SER A 86 -4.53 -15.09 -3.58
N ILE A 87 -3.94 -14.54 -2.54
CA ILE A 87 -4.49 -13.37 -1.83
C ILE A 87 -4.51 -12.12 -2.71
N HIS A 88 -3.50 -11.93 -3.55
CA HIS A 88 -3.43 -10.81 -4.50
C HIS A 88 -4.39 -10.97 -5.69
N SER A 89 -4.86 -12.18 -5.99
CA SER A 89 -5.92 -12.38 -6.98
C SER A 89 -7.30 -12.04 -6.43
N LYS A 90 -7.50 -12.21 -5.10
CA LYS A 90 -8.79 -11.99 -4.43
C LYS A 90 -9.02 -10.52 -4.04
N TYR A 91 -7.99 -9.84 -3.54
CA TYR A 91 -8.09 -8.48 -3.01
C TYR A 91 -7.17 -7.51 -3.72
N SER A 92 -7.58 -6.25 -3.76
CA SER A 92 -6.72 -5.12 -4.05
C SER A 92 -6.11 -4.60 -2.74
N ILE A 93 -4.79 -4.65 -2.63
CA ILE A 93 -4.07 -4.33 -1.40
C ILE A 93 -3.11 -3.18 -1.65
N ASN A 94 -3.21 -2.13 -0.84
CA ASN A 94 -2.20 -1.08 -0.74
C ASN A 94 -1.62 -1.10 0.67
N GLU A 95 -0.32 -1.30 0.78
CA GLU A 95 0.40 -1.39 2.05
C GLU A 95 1.63 -0.50 2.05
N ASN A 96 1.86 0.20 3.16
CA ASN A 96 3.09 0.93 3.45
C ASN A 96 3.34 0.99 4.96
N LEU A 97 4.31 1.82 5.41
CA LEU A 97 4.63 1.98 6.83
C LEU A 97 3.48 2.50 7.71
N MET A 98 2.46 3.11 7.11
CA MET A 98 1.31 3.66 7.84
C MET A 98 0.17 2.65 8.01
N GLY A 99 0.25 1.50 7.35
CA GLY A 99 -0.76 0.46 7.43
C GLY A 99 -1.11 -0.15 6.06
N ALA A 100 -2.30 -0.72 5.97
CA ALA A 100 -2.80 -1.31 4.72
C ALA A 100 -4.26 -0.96 4.49
N THR A 101 -4.65 -0.80 3.22
CA THR A 101 -6.04 -0.81 2.77
C THR A 101 -6.28 -2.03 1.91
N VAL A 102 -7.42 -2.66 2.10
CA VAL A 102 -7.84 -3.85 1.37
C VAL A 102 -9.23 -3.60 0.82
N SER A 103 -9.45 -3.89 -0.46
CA SER A 103 -10.75 -3.78 -1.13
C SER A 103 -10.93 -4.93 -2.12
N GLY A 104 -12.13 -5.08 -2.63
CA GLY A 104 -12.48 -6.16 -3.55
C GLY A 104 -13.16 -7.35 -2.88
N SER A 105 -13.62 -8.30 -3.70
CA SER A 105 -14.30 -9.51 -3.25
C SER A 105 -15.53 -9.23 -2.39
N GLU A 106 -15.73 -9.95 -1.28
CA GLU A 106 -16.87 -9.80 -0.36
C GLU A 106 -17.01 -8.40 0.23
N ILE A 107 -15.92 -7.61 0.29
CA ILE A 107 -15.94 -6.26 0.85
C ILE A 107 -16.78 -5.33 -0.04
N ASP A 108 -16.68 -5.47 -1.36
CA ASP A 108 -17.44 -4.67 -2.33
C ASP A 108 -18.94 -5.08 -2.41
N GLU A 109 -19.30 -6.22 -1.82
CA GLU A 109 -20.65 -6.76 -1.80
C GLU A 109 -21.45 -6.45 -0.52
N TRP A 110 -20.99 -5.56 0.35
CA TRP A 110 -21.59 -5.26 1.66
C TRP A 110 -21.67 -6.48 2.60
N LYS A 111 -20.71 -7.37 2.50
CA LYS A 111 -20.54 -8.52 3.39
C LYS A 111 -19.46 -8.23 4.42
N GLU A 112 -19.54 -8.94 5.54
CA GLU A 112 -18.49 -8.88 6.56
C GLU A 112 -17.14 -9.29 5.95
N PRO A 113 -16.08 -8.47 6.15
CA PRO A 113 -14.75 -8.81 5.67
C PRO A 113 -14.25 -10.13 6.26
N SER A 114 -13.74 -11.01 5.42
CA SER A 114 -13.18 -12.27 5.87
C SER A 114 -11.94 -12.08 6.74
N LYS A 115 -11.58 -13.10 7.52
CA LYS A 115 -10.36 -13.06 8.36
C LYS A 115 -9.09 -12.83 7.53
N GLU A 116 -9.07 -13.24 6.28
CA GLU A 116 -7.95 -13.11 5.35
C GLU A 116 -7.71 -11.67 4.90
N SER A 117 -8.74 -10.82 4.91
CA SER A 117 -8.62 -9.42 4.53
C SER A 117 -7.82 -8.58 5.54
N TYR A 118 -7.70 -9.04 6.79
CA TYR A 118 -6.96 -8.34 7.85
C TYR A 118 -5.48 -8.71 7.84
N ILE A 119 -4.77 -8.35 6.79
CA ILE A 119 -3.38 -8.77 6.51
C ILE A 119 -2.35 -8.35 7.57
N LEU A 120 -2.59 -7.26 8.29
CA LEU A 120 -1.68 -6.74 9.32
C LEU A 120 -2.11 -7.07 10.75
N CYS A 121 -3.33 -7.60 10.95
CA CYS A 121 -3.92 -7.77 12.26
C CYS A 121 -4.26 -9.23 12.55
N ASN A 122 -3.99 -9.65 13.78
CA ASN A 122 -4.53 -10.90 14.28
C ASN A 122 -6.06 -10.86 14.33
N THR A 123 -6.68 -12.01 14.29
CA THR A 123 -8.10 -12.21 14.57
C THR A 123 -8.36 -12.32 16.08
N PRO A 124 -9.58 -12.05 16.57
CA PRO A 124 -9.88 -12.04 18.01
C PRO A 124 -9.48 -13.29 18.77
N ASP A 125 -9.56 -14.46 18.13
CA ASP A 125 -9.13 -15.76 18.67
C ASP A 125 -7.62 -15.85 18.95
N LYS A 126 -6.84 -14.94 18.36
CA LYS A 126 -5.37 -14.89 18.49
C LYS A 126 -4.86 -13.68 19.29
N TYR A 127 -5.76 -12.90 19.88
CA TYR A 127 -5.33 -11.78 20.71
C TYR A 127 -4.65 -12.26 21.99
N PRO A 128 -3.56 -11.60 22.42
CA PRO A 128 -2.96 -11.89 23.71
C PRO A 128 -3.95 -11.65 24.85
N SER A 129 -4.01 -12.56 25.81
CA SER A 129 -4.86 -12.43 27.00
C SER A 129 -4.38 -11.37 27.99
N LYS A 130 -3.08 -11.05 27.94
CA LYS A 130 -2.46 -10.05 28.82
C LYS A 130 -2.42 -8.68 28.15
N LEU A 131 -2.90 -7.68 28.87
CA LEU A 131 -2.74 -6.27 28.47
C LEU A 131 -1.26 -5.90 28.41
N LYS A 132 -0.89 -5.10 27.42
CA LYS A 132 0.43 -4.50 27.32
C LYS A 132 0.31 -2.98 27.31
N LYS A 133 0.92 -2.33 28.29
CA LYS A 133 1.15 -0.88 28.30
C LYS A 133 2.43 -0.59 27.51
N ILE A 134 2.39 0.41 26.67
CA ILE A 134 3.57 0.98 26.00
C ILE A 134 3.66 2.47 26.28
N VAL A 135 4.86 2.99 26.35
CA VAL A 135 5.14 4.42 26.52
C VAL A 135 5.87 4.90 25.28
N ILE A 136 5.30 5.87 24.56
CA ILE A 136 5.92 6.50 23.39
C ILE A 136 6.36 7.90 23.81
N GLU A 137 7.64 8.20 23.70
CA GLU A 137 8.19 9.52 23.96
C GLU A 137 8.32 10.31 22.66
N PHE A 138 7.81 11.54 22.69
CA PHE A 138 7.88 12.48 21.57
C PHE A 138 8.84 13.62 21.85
N SER A 139 9.52 14.07 20.80
CA SER A 139 10.30 15.31 20.82
C SER A 139 10.02 16.10 19.54
N LYS A 140 9.59 17.35 19.68
CA LYS A 140 9.23 18.23 18.55
C LYS A 140 8.22 17.59 17.56
N GLY A 141 7.22 16.88 18.08
CA GLY A 141 6.20 16.19 17.27
C GLY A 141 6.62 14.86 16.67
N GLU A 142 7.86 14.44 16.82
CA GLU A 142 8.34 13.15 16.33
C GLU A 142 8.47 12.14 17.47
N ALA A 143 7.99 10.93 17.27
CA ALA A 143 8.21 9.82 18.19
C ALA A 143 9.70 9.41 18.17
N LYS A 144 10.33 9.35 19.34
CA LYS A 144 11.77 9.10 19.50
C LYS A 144 12.09 7.82 20.25
N LYS A 145 11.22 7.39 21.18
CA LYS A 145 11.45 6.19 21.96
C LYS A 145 10.17 5.40 22.17
N ILE A 146 10.33 4.09 22.37
CA ILE A 146 9.31 3.19 22.90
C ILE A 146 9.85 2.51 24.15
N ASP A 147 9.11 2.59 25.25
CA ASP A 147 9.48 1.99 26.56
C ASP A 147 10.90 2.40 27.00
N GLY A 148 11.27 3.66 26.78
CA GLY A 148 12.59 4.22 27.12
C GLY A 148 13.71 3.92 26.10
N VAL A 149 13.49 3.05 25.12
CA VAL A 149 14.49 2.69 24.11
C VAL A 149 14.39 3.63 22.90
N ALA A 150 15.49 4.28 22.54
CA ALA A 150 15.58 5.14 21.37
C ALA A 150 15.54 4.33 20.09
N ILE A 151 14.62 4.69 19.17
CA ILE A 151 14.39 3.96 17.92
C ILE A 151 14.22 4.96 16.78
N LYS A 152 14.78 4.67 15.60
CA LYS A 152 14.60 5.48 14.40
C LYS A 152 13.14 5.42 13.92
N GLY A 153 12.63 6.53 13.38
CA GLY A 153 11.22 6.70 13.01
C GLY A 153 10.62 5.54 12.18
N PRO A 154 11.23 5.11 11.06
CA PRO A 154 10.69 3.98 10.28
C PRO A 154 10.63 2.67 11.08
N GLU A 155 11.62 2.39 11.92
CA GLU A 155 11.64 1.19 12.75
C GLU A 155 10.62 1.26 13.88
N LEU A 156 10.44 2.45 14.45
CA LEU A 156 9.41 2.70 15.46
C LEU A 156 8.00 2.42 14.89
N LEU A 157 7.72 2.88 13.66
CA LEU A 157 6.46 2.60 12.98
C LEU A 157 6.27 1.10 12.72
N ARG A 158 7.30 0.39 12.27
CA ARG A 158 7.24 -1.07 12.08
C ARG A 158 6.93 -1.80 13.38
N MET A 159 7.57 -1.39 14.48
CA MET A 159 7.29 -1.97 15.80
C MET A 159 5.86 -1.71 16.26
N LEU A 160 5.35 -0.50 16.07
CA LEU A 160 3.97 -0.16 16.41
C LEU A 160 2.97 -0.94 15.56
N ASN A 161 3.19 -1.05 14.25
CA ASN A 161 2.35 -1.85 13.36
C ASN A 161 2.32 -3.33 13.80
N LYS A 162 3.49 -3.91 14.07
CA LYS A 162 3.57 -5.30 14.55
C LYS A 162 2.88 -5.50 15.89
N LEU A 163 3.09 -4.56 16.80
CA LEU A 163 2.49 -4.65 18.14
C LEU A 163 0.98 -4.40 18.08
N GLY A 164 0.53 -3.35 17.40
CA GLY A 164 -0.88 -3.04 17.20
C GLY A 164 -1.61 -4.18 16.51
N GLY A 165 -1.05 -4.70 15.42
CA GLY A 165 -1.61 -5.84 14.70
C GLY A 165 -1.76 -7.09 15.57
N LYS A 166 -0.81 -7.36 16.47
CA LYS A 166 -0.90 -8.48 17.43
C LYS A 166 -2.12 -8.38 18.35
N TYR A 167 -2.51 -7.16 18.72
CA TYR A 167 -3.66 -6.88 19.57
C TYR A 167 -4.93 -6.48 18.80
N GLY A 168 -4.89 -6.55 17.46
CA GLY A 168 -6.00 -6.21 16.58
C GLY A 168 -6.36 -4.72 16.57
N ILE A 169 -5.41 -3.85 16.91
CA ILE A 169 -5.61 -2.40 16.92
C ILE A 169 -5.50 -1.87 15.48
N GLY A 170 -6.34 -0.90 15.14
CA GLY A 170 -6.34 -0.24 13.83
C GLY A 170 -7.15 -0.99 12.76
N ARG A 171 -8.09 -1.84 13.16
CA ARG A 171 -9.05 -2.48 12.26
C ARG A 171 -10.28 -1.59 12.14
N GLU A 172 -10.48 -1.05 10.95
CA GLU A 172 -11.64 -0.21 10.67
C GLU A 172 -12.20 -0.54 9.28
N ILE A 173 -13.48 -0.30 9.08
CA ILE A 173 -14.16 -0.37 7.79
C ILE A 173 -14.50 1.05 7.39
N PHE A 174 -14.03 1.44 6.21
CA PHE A 174 -14.36 2.74 5.62
C PHE A 174 -15.33 2.52 4.47
N ALA A 175 -16.43 3.26 4.47
CA ALA A 175 -17.23 3.49 3.29
C ALA A 175 -16.79 4.83 2.69
N SER A 176 -16.42 4.83 1.41
CA SER A 176 -16.14 6.05 0.66
C SER A 176 -17.06 6.14 -0.53
N ASP A 177 -17.52 7.35 -0.81
CA ASP A 177 -18.28 7.68 -2.00
C ASP A 177 -17.41 7.59 -3.26
#